data_42fed34986c18209e6c37b69ac8171c2
#
_entry.id   42fed34986c18209e6c37b69ac8171c2
#
_cell.length_a   1.000
_cell.length_b   1.000
_cell.length_c   1.000
_cell.angle_alpha   90.00
_cell.angle_beta   90.00
_cell.angle_gamma   90.00
#
_symmetry.space_group_name_H-M   'P 1'
#
loop_
_entity.id
_entity.type
_entity.pdbx_description
1 polymer ?
#
loop_
_entity_poly.entity_id
_entity_poly.type
_entity_poly.pdbx_seq_one_letter_code
_entity_poly.pdbx_strand_id
1 'polypeptide(L)'
;MKYLKNIFALALTILCAVSCIKDDEPVQNDLEVGDSIPDFTVLMNDGTTVTGASLRNGVSVVMFFHTGCPDCQKTLPSVQQIYDEYSNEVSFALISREQGDDEIRPYWQSKGYTLPYSGQKDRNVYHLFATTRVPRVYVCKDGIIRYMYDDDPIPSYEDLIGNLQSL
;
A
#
# COMPACT_ATOMS: atom_id res chain seq x y z
N MET A 1 12.33 25.09 -65.31
CA MET A 1 13.04 24.04 -64.53
C MET A 1 13.73 24.56 -63.26
N LYS A 2 13.39 25.73 -62.74
CA LYS A 2 13.95 26.30 -61.49
C LYS A 2 13.04 26.12 -60.25
N TYR A 3 11.75 25.85 -60.47
CA TYR A 3 10.81 25.73 -59.37
C TYR A 3 10.67 24.31 -58.77
N LEU A 4 11.18 23.30 -59.49
CA LEU A 4 11.07 21.91 -59.03
C LEU A 4 12.14 21.51 -57.98
N LYS A 5 13.23 22.28 -57.91
CA LYS A 5 14.29 22.05 -56.90
C LYS A 5 13.97 22.61 -55.53
N ASN A 6 13.10 23.59 -55.40
CA ASN A 6 12.75 24.21 -54.12
C ASN A 6 11.64 23.46 -53.36
N ILE A 7 10.84 22.63 -54.09
CA ILE A 7 9.79 21.82 -53.42
C ILE A 7 10.37 20.60 -52.75
N PHE A 8 11.51 20.05 -53.22
CA PHE A 8 12.15 18.90 -52.61
C PHE A 8 12.97 19.25 -51.36
N ALA A 9 13.39 20.51 -51.21
CA ALA A 9 14.12 20.98 -50.03
C ALA A 9 13.17 21.30 -48.84
N LEU A 10 11.90 21.58 -49.11
CA LEU A 10 10.94 21.92 -48.04
C LEU A 10 10.24 20.68 -47.44
N ALA A 11 10.29 19.53 -48.14
CA ALA A 11 9.69 18.28 -47.67
C ALA A 11 10.60 17.47 -46.71
N LEU A 12 11.86 17.85 -46.54
CA LEU A 12 12.84 17.09 -45.72
C LEU A 12 13.07 17.66 -44.33
N THR A 13 12.40 18.78 -43.98
CA THR A 13 12.57 19.44 -42.67
C THR A 13 11.43 19.20 -41.68
N ILE A 14 10.43 18.38 -42.00
CA ILE A 14 9.29 18.10 -41.12
C ILE A 14 9.38 16.72 -40.44
N LEU A 15 10.47 15.98 -40.58
CA LEU A 15 10.55 14.59 -40.08
C LEU A 15 11.48 14.40 -38.88
N CYS A 16 11.70 15.42 -38.07
CA CYS A 16 12.52 15.29 -36.86
C CYS A 16 11.86 15.96 -35.62
N ALA A 17 10.60 15.70 -35.34
CA ALA A 17 10.00 16.11 -34.09
C ALA A 17 8.99 15.05 -33.55
N VAL A 18 9.34 13.75 -33.69
CA VAL A 18 8.83 12.76 -32.76
C VAL A 18 9.92 12.62 -31.70
N SER A 19 9.99 13.60 -30.82
CA SER A 19 10.61 13.43 -29.52
C SER A 19 9.80 12.34 -28.83
N CYS A 20 10.40 11.17 -28.66
CA CYS A 20 9.95 10.21 -27.68
C CYS A 20 9.96 10.95 -26.32
N ILE A 21 8.82 11.45 -25.90
CA ILE A 21 8.55 11.65 -24.49
C ILE A 21 8.56 10.23 -23.96
N LYS A 22 9.69 9.76 -23.44
CA LYS A 22 9.67 8.73 -22.41
C LYS A 22 8.94 9.40 -21.27
N ASP A 23 7.70 9.00 -21.04
CA ASP A 23 7.11 9.15 -19.73
C ASP A 23 8.09 8.40 -18.81
N ASP A 24 8.90 9.16 -18.08
CA ASP A 24 9.63 8.62 -16.94
C ASP A 24 8.53 8.15 -16.01
N GLU A 25 8.31 6.84 -15.96
CA GLU A 25 7.48 6.27 -14.91
C GLU A 25 8.07 6.79 -13.59
N PRO A 26 7.24 7.44 -12.75
CA PRO A 26 7.75 7.96 -11.49
C PRO A 26 8.41 6.79 -10.78
N VAL A 27 9.69 6.94 -10.42
CA VAL A 27 10.37 5.98 -9.55
C VAL A 27 9.54 5.95 -8.28
N GLN A 28 8.81 4.87 -8.10
CA GLN A 28 7.93 4.69 -6.95
C GLN A 28 8.85 4.46 -5.74
N ASN A 29 9.00 5.49 -4.94
CA ASN A 29 9.68 5.39 -3.65
C ASN A 29 8.70 4.79 -2.65
N ASP A 30 9.21 4.07 -1.66
CA ASP A 30 8.42 3.65 -0.51
C ASP A 30 7.83 4.90 0.16
N LEU A 31 6.57 4.81 0.61
CA LEU A 31 5.93 5.90 1.36
C LEU A 31 6.60 6.06 2.72
N GLU A 32 6.72 7.31 3.15
CA GLU A 32 7.36 7.70 4.39
C GLU A 32 6.39 8.47 5.32
N VAL A 33 6.83 8.74 6.53
CA VAL A 33 6.11 9.61 7.47
C VAL A 33 5.93 11.00 6.87
N GLY A 34 4.68 11.47 6.83
CA GLY A 34 4.28 12.73 6.21
C GLY A 34 3.58 12.54 4.86
N ASP A 35 3.71 11.39 4.22
CA ASP A 35 3.01 11.10 2.97
C ASP A 35 1.53 10.83 3.20
N SER A 36 0.75 11.03 2.14
CA SER A 36 -0.69 10.73 2.14
C SER A 36 -0.95 9.29 1.74
N ILE A 37 -1.97 8.66 2.35
CA ILE A 37 -2.50 7.38 1.89
C ILE A 37 -2.94 7.51 0.43
N PRO A 38 -2.45 6.66 -0.50
CA PRO A 38 -2.83 6.67 -1.90
C PRO A 38 -4.29 6.23 -2.13
N ASP A 39 -4.79 6.44 -3.33
CA ASP A 39 -6.10 5.91 -3.72
C ASP A 39 -5.97 4.42 -4.07
N PHE A 40 -6.77 3.60 -3.43
CA PHE A 40 -6.92 2.19 -3.72
C PHE A 40 -8.30 1.70 -3.30
N THR A 41 -8.67 0.52 -3.75
CA THR A 41 -9.91 -0.17 -3.33
C THR A 41 -9.62 -1.65 -3.17
N VAL A 42 -9.98 -2.22 -2.02
CA VAL A 42 -9.82 -3.65 -1.74
C VAL A 42 -11.10 -4.21 -1.13
N LEU A 43 -11.39 -5.47 -1.47
CA LEU A 43 -12.45 -6.26 -0.83
C LEU A 43 -11.83 -7.06 0.30
N MET A 44 -12.39 -6.93 1.50
CA MET A 44 -11.99 -7.68 2.69
C MET A 44 -12.67 -9.06 2.71
N ASN A 45 -12.11 -10.01 3.43
CA ASN A 45 -12.63 -11.37 3.55
C ASN A 45 -13.98 -11.48 4.28
N ASP A 46 -14.40 -10.43 4.99
CA ASP A 46 -15.72 -10.29 5.63
C ASP A 46 -16.79 -9.69 4.69
N GLY A 47 -16.42 -9.38 3.45
CA GLY A 47 -17.29 -8.77 2.44
C GLY A 47 -17.35 -7.24 2.49
N THR A 48 -16.67 -6.58 3.41
CA THR A 48 -16.57 -5.12 3.42
C THR A 48 -15.60 -4.61 2.36
N THR A 49 -15.77 -3.36 1.93
CA THR A 49 -14.85 -2.70 1.00
C THR A 49 -14.11 -1.59 1.73
N VAL A 50 -12.79 -1.61 1.66
CA VAL A 50 -11.92 -0.55 2.17
C VAL A 50 -11.30 0.21 1.00
N THR A 51 -11.30 1.54 1.10
CA THR A 51 -10.68 2.44 0.11
C THR A 51 -9.68 3.36 0.78
N GLY A 52 -8.71 3.87 0.02
CA GLY A 52 -7.81 4.91 0.52
C GLY A 52 -8.60 6.11 1.06
N ALA A 53 -9.70 6.49 0.40
CA ALA A 53 -10.57 7.58 0.84
C ALA A 53 -11.26 7.30 2.19
N SER A 54 -11.70 6.05 2.45
CA SER A 54 -12.33 5.67 3.73
C SER A 54 -11.37 5.72 4.92
N LEU A 55 -10.07 5.59 4.67
CA LEU A 55 -9.03 5.64 5.69
C LEU A 55 -8.53 7.07 6.00
N ARG A 56 -9.01 8.07 5.27
CA ARG A 56 -8.61 9.49 5.46
C ARG A 56 -9.42 10.22 6.53
N ASN A 57 -10.31 9.53 7.24
CA ASN A 57 -11.08 10.12 8.32
C ASN A 57 -10.67 9.50 9.66
N GLY A 58 -10.10 10.33 10.56
CA GLY A 58 -9.66 9.86 11.87
C GLY A 58 -8.38 9.04 11.83
N VAL A 59 -8.26 8.09 12.75
CA VAL A 59 -7.08 7.22 12.86
C VAL A 59 -7.28 5.94 12.06
N SER A 60 -6.24 5.52 11.35
CA SER A 60 -6.25 4.25 10.63
C SER A 60 -4.92 3.51 10.73
N VAL A 61 -4.99 2.19 10.63
CA VAL A 61 -3.83 1.29 10.55
C VAL A 61 -3.90 0.53 9.24
N VAL A 62 -2.86 0.67 8.41
CA VAL A 62 -2.69 -0.11 7.18
C VAL A 62 -1.51 -1.05 7.40
N MET A 63 -1.71 -2.35 7.18
CA MET A 63 -0.63 -3.33 7.27
C MET A 63 -0.56 -4.16 6.00
N PHE A 64 0.64 -4.24 5.41
CA PHE A 64 0.94 -5.24 4.38
C PHE A 64 1.66 -6.42 5.00
N PHE A 65 1.23 -7.62 4.63
CA PHE A 65 1.75 -8.86 5.20
C PHE A 65 1.86 -9.99 4.17
N HIS A 66 2.56 -11.06 4.58
CA HIS A 66 2.58 -12.36 3.93
C HIS A 66 2.60 -13.44 5.02
N THR A 67 1.73 -14.44 4.95
CA THR A 67 1.59 -15.45 6.02
C THR A 67 2.83 -16.32 6.21
N GLY A 68 3.65 -16.48 5.18
CA GLY A 68 4.94 -17.18 5.23
C GLY A 68 6.11 -16.33 5.74
N CYS A 69 5.91 -15.03 6.01
CA CYS A 69 6.96 -14.15 6.50
C CYS A 69 7.09 -14.26 8.03
N PRO A 70 8.26 -14.65 8.58
CA PRO A 70 8.43 -14.78 10.03
C PRO A 70 8.18 -13.49 10.80
N ASP A 71 8.56 -12.34 10.26
CA ASP A 71 8.40 -11.05 10.93
C ASP A 71 6.94 -10.57 10.88
N CYS A 72 6.21 -10.86 9.80
CA CYS A 72 4.76 -10.68 9.78
C CYS A 72 4.06 -11.55 10.85
N GLN A 73 4.51 -12.79 11.03
CA GLN A 73 3.97 -13.70 12.05
C GLN A 73 4.20 -13.19 13.48
N LYS A 74 5.24 -12.41 13.72
CA LYS A 74 5.52 -11.75 15.01
C LYS A 74 4.68 -10.47 15.18
N THR A 75 4.42 -9.72 14.11
CA THR A 75 3.67 -8.47 14.14
C THR A 75 2.15 -8.68 14.26
N LEU A 76 1.62 -9.67 13.56
CA LEU A 76 0.18 -9.92 13.47
C LEU A 76 -0.53 -10.08 14.83
N PRO A 77 0.02 -10.76 15.86
CA PRO A 77 -0.61 -10.82 17.18
C PRO A 77 -0.82 -9.45 17.83
N SER A 78 0.16 -8.54 17.72
CA SER A 78 0.05 -7.17 18.25
C SER A 78 -1.03 -6.38 17.53
N VAL A 79 -1.11 -6.51 16.20
CA VAL A 79 -2.15 -5.82 15.41
C VAL A 79 -3.54 -6.40 15.69
N GLN A 80 -3.67 -7.73 15.87
CA GLN A 80 -4.93 -8.34 16.31
C GLN A 80 -5.38 -7.81 17.66
N GLN A 81 -4.47 -7.71 18.64
CA GLN A 81 -4.81 -7.19 19.96
C GLN A 81 -5.31 -5.74 19.88
N ILE A 82 -4.64 -4.89 19.09
CA ILE A 82 -5.11 -3.51 18.91
C ILE A 82 -6.46 -3.46 18.18
N TYR A 83 -6.69 -4.34 17.21
CA TYR A 83 -7.99 -4.45 16.55
C TYR A 83 -9.09 -4.81 17.56
N ASP A 84 -8.85 -5.78 18.44
CA ASP A 84 -9.83 -6.20 19.46
C ASP A 84 -10.19 -5.06 20.42
N GLU A 85 -9.25 -4.18 20.71
CA GLU A 85 -9.44 -3.08 21.67
C GLU A 85 -9.98 -1.80 21.02
N TYR A 86 -9.58 -1.51 19.75
CA TYR A 86 -9.78 -0.18 19.14
C TYR A 86 -10.56 -0.20 17.81
N SER A 87 -11.11 -1.33 17.37
CA SER A 87 -11.83 -1.41 16.07
C SER A 87 -13.07 -0.50 15.96
N ASN A 88 -13.59 0.02 17.07
CA ASN A 88 -14.67 1.00 17.06
C ASN A 88 -14.20 2.45 16.82
N GLU A 89 -12.91 2.73 16.99
CA GLU A 89 -12.32 4.08 16.94
C GLU A 89 -11.28 4.21 15.84
N VAL A 90 -10.67 3.10 15.45
CA VAL A 90 -9.59 3.01 14.46
C VAL A 90 -10.05 2.18 13.26
N SER A 91 -9.81 2.68 12.06
CA SER A 91 -10.05 1.95 10.83
C SER A 91 -8.85 1.05 10.49
N PHE A 92 -9.11 -0.20 10.09
CA PHE A 92 -8.05 -1.16 9.76
C PHE A 92 -8.10 -1.61 8.31
N ALA A 93 -6.94 -1.75 7.70
CA ALA A 93 -6.77 -2.34 6.38
C ALA A 93 -5.56 -3.28 6.39
N LEU A 94 -5.79 -4.58 6.62
CA LEU A 94 -4.76 -5.59 6.46
C LEU A 94 -4.80 -6.16 5.05
N ILE A 95 -3.74 -5.97 4.30
CA ILE A 95 -3.69 -6.27 2.87
C ILE A 95 -2.52 -7.21 2.64
N SER A 96 -2.79 -8.34 2.02
CA SER A 96 -1.72 -9.24 1.64
C SER A 96 -0.85 -8.58 0.56
N ARG A 97 0.46 -8.83 0.63
CA ARG A 97 1.35 -8.36 -0.42
C ARG A 97 1.02 -9.00 -1.78
N GLU A 98 0.79 -10.30 -1.80
CA GLU A 98 0.59 -11.09 -3.02
C GLU A 98 -0.02 -12.49 -2.79
N GLN A 99 -0.73 -12.72 -1.66
CA GLN A 99 -1.42 -13.99 -1.40
C GLN A 99 -2.92 -13.83 -1.58
N GLY A 100 -3.54 -14.76 -2.27
CA GLY A 100 -4.99 -14.85 -2.39
C GLY A 100 -5.66 -15.31 -1.09
N ASP A 101 -6.98 -15.14 -1.02
CA ASP A 101 -7.77 -15.53 0.15
C ASP A 101 -7.62 -17.03 0.51
N ASP A 102 -7.55 -17.90 -0.50
CA ASP A 102 -7.40 -19.34 -0.28
C ASP A 102 -6.09 -19.73 0.41
N GLU A 103 -5.02 -18.94 0.24
CA GLU A 103 -3.73 -19.14 0.88
C GLU A 103 -3.70 -18.56 2.30
N ILE A 104 -4.42 -17.47 2.56
CA ILE A 104 -4.42 -16.76 3.84
C ILE A 104 -5.36 -17.44 4.84
N ARG A 105 -6.55 -17.83 4.40
CA ARG A 105 -7.63 -18.37 5.24
C ARG A 105 -7.21 -19.48 6.19
N PRO A 106 -6.45 -20.54 5.78
CA PRO A 106 -6.03 -21.59 6.69
C PRO A 106 -5.13 -21.07 7.82
N TYR A 107 -4.24 -20.10 7.52
CA TYR A 107 -3.39 -19.48 8.52
C TYR A 107 -4.21 -18.66 9.51
N TRP A 108 -5.12 -17.79 9.04
CA TRP A 108 -6.00 -16.99 9.89
C TRP A 108 -6.81 -17.84 10.86
N GLN A 109 -7.42 -18.89 10.35
CA GLN A 109 -8.18 -19.84 11.15
C GLN A 109 -7.31 -20.55 12.19
N SER A 110 -6.11 -21.00 11.82
CA SER A 110 -5.20 -21.68 12.74
C SER A 110 -4.72 -20.81 13.90
N LYS A 111 -4.70 -19.48 13.69
CA LYS A 111 -4.30 -18.48 14.69
C LYS A 111 -5.50 -17.90 15.47
N GLY A 112 -6.71 -18.16 15.03
CA GLY A 112 -7.92 -17.59 15.64
C GLY A 112 -8.05 -16.09 15.43
N TYR A 113 -7.45 -15.54 14.36
CA TYR A 113 -7.56 -14.11 14.06
C TYR A 113 -8.96 -13.75 13.60
N THR A 114 -9.46 -12.62 14.10
CA THR A 114 -10.79 -12.06 13.81
C THR A 114 -10.72 -10.79 12.98
N LEU A 115 -9.57 -10.09 12.99
CA LEU A 115 -9.44 -8.88 12.20
C LEU A 115 -9.55 -9.20 10.70
N PRO A 116 -10.30 -8.39 9.93
CA PRO A 116 -10.46 -8.61 8.49
C PRO A 116 -9.15 -8.41 7.73
N TYR A 117 -8.99 -9.17 6.64
CA TYR A 117 -7.88 -9.01 5.71
C TYR A 117 -8.37 -8.98 4.26
N SER A 118 -7.56 -8.45 3.37
CA SER A 118 -7.76 -8.51 1.93
C SER A 118 -6.71 -9.40 1.27
N GLY A 119 -7.15 -10.45 0.59
CA GLY A 119 -6.29 -11.28 -0.25
C GLY A 119 -6.00 -10.57 -1.58
N GLN A 120 -4.72 -10.50 -1.96
CA GLN A 120 -4.27 -9.95 -3.24
C GLN A 120 -3.48 -11.01 -3.99
N LYS A 121 -3.78 -11.21 -5.29
CA LYS A 121 -3.04 -12.17 -6.13
C LYS A 121 -1.79 -11.58 -6.77
N ASP A 122 -1.62 -10.26 -6.64
CA ASP A 122 -0.50 -9.49 -7.17
C ASP A 122 -0.08 -8.40 -6.19
N ARG A 123 0.93 -7.62 -6.55
CA ARG A 123 1.48 -6.54 -5.73
C ARG A 123 0.95 -5.15 -6.09
N ASN A 124 -0.09 -5.03 -6.89
CA ASN A 124 -0.52 -3.73 -7.40
C ASN A 124 -0.87 -2.75 -6.28
N VAL A 125 -1.64 -3.18 -5.27
CA VAL A 125 -1.95 -2.32 -4.12
C VAL A 125 -0.72 -2.09 -3.23
N TYR A 126 0.10 -3.13 -3.02
CA TYR A 126 1.32 -3.03 -2.25
C TYR A 126 2.30 -2.01 -2.85
N HIS A 127 2.46 -2.03 -4.17
CA HIS A 127 3.37 -1.11 -4.87
C HIS A 127 2.94 0.36 -4.79
N LEU A 128 1.70 0.67 -4.41
CA LEU A 128 1.31 2.05 -4.10
C LEU A 128 1.93 2.57 -2.80
N PHE A 129 2.42 1.68 -1.93
CA PHE A 129 2.96 2.02 -0.61
C PHE A 129 4.45 1.72 -0.48
N ALA A 130 4.91 0.58 -1.03
CA ALA A 130 6.28 0.11 -0.86
C ALA A 130 6.71 -0.81 -2.01
N THR A 131 8.03 -0.93 -2.19
CA THR A 131 8.64 -1.76 -3.25
C THR A 131 9.26 -3.03 -2.70
N THR A 132 9.71 -3.02 -1.44
CA THR A 132 10.45 -4.13 -0.81
C THR A 132 9.92 -4.39 0.60
N ARG A 133 10.06 -5.66 1.06
CA ARG A 133 9.82 -6.11 2.42
C ARG A 133 8.36 -6.08 2.88
N VAL A 134 8.05 -6.98 3.75
CA VAL A 134 6.91 -7.01 4.67
C VAL A 134 7.41 -7.57 6.01
N PRO A 135 6.82 -7.20 7.17
CA PRO A 135 5.64 -6.36 7.29
C PRO A 135 5.90 -4.91 6.91
N ARG A 136 4.86 -4.19 6.53
CA ARG A 136 4.79 -2.74 6.51
C ARG A 136 3.57 -2.34 7.32
N VAL A 137 3.75 -1.55 8.36
CA VAL A 137 2.66 -1.05 9.19
C VAL A 137 2.70 0.47 9.16
N TYR A 138 1.59 1.06 8.74
CA TYR A 138 1.41 2.51 8.68
C TYR A 138 0.31 2.88 9.67
N VAL A 139 0.64 3.76 10.62
CA VAL A 139 -0.35 4.38 11.52
C VAL A 139 -0.60 5.79 11.00
N CYS A 140 -1.84 6.08 10.64
CA CYS A 140 -2.21 7.30 9.95
C CYS A 140 -3.24 8.10 10.74
N LYS A 141 -3.22 9.42 10.57
CA LYS A 141 -4.23 10.36 11.04
C LYS A 141 -4.69 11.25 9.92
N ASP A 142 -6.00 11.25 9.65
CA ASP A 142 -6.64 12.04 8.60
C ASP A 142 -5.97 11.84 7.23
N GLY A 143 -5.60 10.57 6.94
CA GLY A 143 -4.98 10.16 5.69
C GLY A 143 -3.48 10.45 5.56
N ILE A 144 -2.85 10.98 6.59
CA ILE A 144 -1.40 11.25 6.60
C ILE A 144 -0.70 10.20 7.47
N ILE A 145 0.36 9.59 6.95
CA ILE A 145 1.21 8.64 7.68
C ILE A 145 1.91 9.38 8.81
N ARG A 146 1.66 8.95 10.05
CA ARG A 146 2.29 9.53 11.25
C ARG A 146 3.39 8.64 11.79
N TYR A 147 3.22 7.33 11.69
CA TYR A 147 4.23 6.35 12.08
C TYR A 147 4.27 5.23 11.04
N MET A 148 5.46 4.72 10.83
CA MET A 148 5.71 3.61 9.91
C MET A 148 6.66 2.61 10.58
N TYR A 149 6.40 1.32 10.37
CA TYR A 149 7.24 0.21 10.79
C TYR A 149 7.42 -0.78 9.65
N ASP A 150 8.57 -1.40 9.63
CA ASP A 150 8.90 -2.51 8.74
C ASP A 150 9.43 -3.73 9.52
N ASP A 151 10.41 -4.43 8.99
CA ASP A 151 11.04 -5.58 9.63
C ASP A 151 12.16 -5.21 10.63
N ASP A 152 12.55 -3.93 10.74
CA ASP A 152 13.59 -3.46 11.66
C ASP A 152 13.37 -1.99 12.10
N PRO A 153 12.87 -1.75 13.30
CA PRO A 153 12.38 -2.74 14.27
C PRO A 153 10.98 -3.26 13.95
N ILE A 154 10.71 -4.51 14.31
CA ILE A 154 9.35 -5.07 14.33
C ILE A 154 8.58 -4.37 15.46
N PRO A 155 7.40 -3.75 15.20
CA PRO A 155 6.67 -3.05 16.23
C PRO A 155 6.09 -4.01 17.28
N SER A 156 6.26 -3.66 18.54
CA SER A 156 5.56 -4.30 19.66
C SER A 156 4.13 -3.78 19.77
N TYR A 157 3.33 -4.41 20.63
CA TYR A 157 2.01 -3.88 20.99
C TYR A 157 2.14 -2.48 21.63
N GLU A 158 3.10 -2.31 22.54
CA GLU A 158 3.36 -1.06 23.25
C GLU A 158 3.74 0.09 22.28
N ASP A 159 4.52 -0.20 21.25
CA ASP A 159 4.87 0.79 20.23
C ASP A 159 3.63 1.24 19.46
N LEU A 160 2.82 0.29 19.03
CA LEU A 160 1.62 0.59 18.24
C LEU A 160 0.58 1.34 19.07
N ILE A 161 0.29 0.89 20.31
CA ILE A 161 -0.70 1.53 21.17
C ILE A 161 -0.24 2.93 21.61
N GLY A 162 1.05 3.11 21.93
CA GLY A 162 1.59 4.41 22.30
C GLY A 162 1.43 5.43 21.17
N ASN A 163 1.65 5.01 19.93
CA ASN A 163 1.46 5.86 18.77
C ASN A 163 -0.01 6.17 18.49
N LEU A 164 -0.91 5.18 18.61
CA LEU A 164 -2.35 5.42 18.45
C LEU A 164 -2.89 6.42 19.48
N GLN A 165 -2.48 6.30 20.74
CA GLN A 165 -2.91 7.18 21.81
C GLN A 165 -2.34 8.60 21.72
N SER A 166 -1.30 8.81 20.91
CA SER A 166 -0.70 10.13 20.68
C SER A 166 -1.38 10.94 19.58
N LEU A 167 -2.33 10.36 18.83
CA LEU A 167 -3.02 10.95 17.68
C LEU A 167 -4.43 11.44 18.01
#